data_42f096efe9a9ce884e2b7e16e38b0399
#
_entry.id   42f096efe9a9ce884e2b7e16e38b0399
#
_cell.length_a   1.000
_cell.length_b   1.000
_cell.length_c   1.000
_cell.angle_alpha   90.00
_cell.angle_beta   90.00
_cell.angle_gamma   90.00
#
_symmetry.space_group_name_H-M   'P 1'
#
loop_
_entity.id
_entity.type
_entity.pdbx_description
1 polymer ?
#
loop_
_entity_poly.entity_id
_entity_poly.type
_entity_poly.pdbx_seq_one_letter_code
_entity_poly.pdbx_strand_id
1 'polypeptide(L)'
;MTPALHLEILDLRHFSASYLKPVLEAESRVWDQRLRWDFHASASLLLQYLDSRLLPGYVAIENGRICGYVFCVYESEKALVGDVFAVPSVTNPQSAADVERRLLEHMIELLQHSPGVDRIESQLLLRPHGTHTETLRNAGFQIYERLFMELDLNSASLAGGPEGGSTDGLELRTWRDNDFSAAGHLIAQAYEGHLDGIINDQYRSVAGSLRFLHNIVRFPGCGLFDPSASRVLAYRGREEIAALLLCSRVREDVGHVTQICVSRKYRRRGLGAWLLADCSRALRLSGFQALTLTVTRENTDAVALYHRSGFVTRQTFDAMVWERRGGVRV
;
A
#
# COMPACT_ATOMS: atom_id res chain seq x y z
N MET A 1 -35.80 -4.08 25.46
CA MET A 1 -35.63 -4.02 24.00
C MET A 1 -34.71 -2.84 23.71
N THR A 2 -33.48 -3.09 23.37
CA THR A 2 -32.54 -2.05 22.89
C THR A 2 -33.07 -1.57 21.53
N PRO A 3 -33.27 -0.28 21.28
CA PRO A 3 -33.71 0.19 19.99
C PRO A 3 -32.70 -0.28 18.94
N ALA A 4 -33.19 -0.86 17.86
CA ALA A 4 -32.37 -1.22 16.73
C ALA A 4 -31.65 0.07 16.27
N LEU A 5 -30.34 0.11 16.38
CA LEU A 5 -29.50 1.20 15.91
C LEU A 5 -29.81 1.40 14.42
N HIS A 6 -30.43 2.52 14.08
CA HIS A 6 -30.78 2.86 12.70
C HIS A 6 -29.51 3.37 12.01
N LEU A 7 -28.76 2.46 11.37
CA LEU A 7 -27.59 2.78 10.57
C LEU A 7 -28.03 3.07 9.13
N GLU A 8 -27.82 4.29 8.67
CA GLU A 8 -28.08 4.72 7.29
C GLU A 8 -26.75 4.69 6.51
N ILE A 9 -26.80 4.19 5.27
CA ILE A 9 -25.66 4.25 4.34
C ILE A 9 -26.04 5.13 3.17
N LEU A 10 -25.28 6.21 2.96
CA LEU A 10 -25.56 7.22 1.97
C LEU A 10 -24.30 7.48 1.11
N ASP A 11 -24.53 8.01 -0.11
CA ASP A 11 -23.45 8.36 -1.03
C ASP A 11 -22.55 9.46 -0.42
N LEU A 12 -21.25 9.20 -0.37
CA LEU A 12 -20.23 10.08 0.17
C LEU A 12 -20.23 11.48 -0.49
N ARG A 13 -20.57 11.57 -1.78
CA ARG A 13 -20.57 12.81 -2.56
C ARG A 13 -21.66 13.81 -2.13
N HIS A 14 -22.60 13.40 -1.31
CA HIS A 14 -23.62 14.31 -0.75
C HIS A 14 -23.11 15.11 0.45
N PHE A 15 -21.92 14.78 0.97
CA PHE A 15 -21.36 15.41 2.17
C PHE A 15 -20.16 16.29 1.81
N SER A 16 -19.96 17.34 2.59
CA SER A 16 -18.76 18.18 2.50
C SER A 16 -17.65 17.64 3.39
N ALA A 17 -16.41 18.09 3.15
CA ALA A 17 -15.24 17.75 3.94
C ALA A 17 -15.45 17.95 5.45
N SER A 18 -16.20 18.98 5.87
CA SER A 18 -16.45 19.28 7.29
C SER A 18 -17.16 18.14 8.04
N TYR A 19 -18.02 17.39 7.36
CA TYR A 19 -18.74 16.27 7.97
C TYR A 19 -17.85 15.02 8.13
N LEU A 20 -16.89 14.78 7.21
CA LEU A 20 -16.01 13.63 7.26
C LEU A 20 -14.75 13.87 8.11
N LYS A 21 -14.34 15.13 8.28
CA LYS A 21 -13.12 15.51 9.00
C LYS A 21 -12.96 14.83 10.37
N PRO A 22 -13.99 14.75 11.26
CA PRO A 22 -13.84 14.08 12.56
C PRO A 22 -13.51 12.58 12.44
N VAL A 23 -14.04 11.90 11.42
CA VAL A 23 -13.77 10.48 11.15
C VAL A 23 -12.34 10.29 10.67
N LEU A 24 -11.86 11.14 9.75
CA LEU A 24 -10.47 11.12 9.27
C LEU A 24 -9.46 11.47 10.36
N GLU A 25 -9.80 12.35 11.30
CA GLU A 25 -8.97 12.64 12.47
C GLU A 25 -8.88 11.43 13.42
N ALA A 26 -9.98 10.70 13.59
CA ALA A 26 -9.97 9.46 14.37
C ALA A 26 -9.12 8.39 13.68
N GLU A 27 -9.25 8.24 12.39
CA GLU A 27 -8.47 7.32 11.57
C GLU A 27 -6.98 7.65 11.61
N SER A 28 -6.61 8.94 11.44
CA SER A 28 -5.20 9.38 11.50
C SER A 28 -4.52 8.98 12.82
N ARG A 29 -5.25 9.04 13.94
CA ARG A 29 -4.72 8.54 15.23
C ARG A 29 -4.46 7.04 15.20
N VAL A 30 -5.31 6.26 14.53
CA VAL A 30 -5.14 4.80 14.42
C VAL A 30 -3.95 4.46 13.52
N TRP A 31 -3.78 5.18 12.41
CA TRP A 31 -2.60 5.05 11.53
C TRP A 31 -1.30 5.31 12.29
N ASP A 32 -1.23 6.42 13.05
CA ASP A 32 -0.03 6.74 13.84
C ASP A 32 0.24 5.69 14.92
N GLN A 33 -0.77 5.28 15.68
CA GLN A 33 -0.62 4.33 16.79
C GLN A 33 -0.25 2.91 16.34
N ARG A 34 -0.85 2.41 15.24
CA ARG A 34 -0.65 1.03 14.77
C ARG A 34 0.52 0.87 13.84
N LEU A 35 0.71 1.85 12.95
CA LEU A 35 1.66 1.74 11.82
C LEU A 35 2.80 2.77 11.90
N ARG A 36 2.77 3.68 12.87
CA ARG A 36 3.70 4.82 12.93
C ARG A 36 3.67 5.62 11.63
N TRP A 37 2.47 5.85 11.10
CA TRP A 37 2.24 6.47 9.80
C TRP A 37 1.45 7.77 9.96
N ASP A 38 2.01 8.88 9.48
CA ASP A 38 1.30 10.15 9.41
C ASP A 38 0.32 10.16 8.23
N PHE A 39 -0.97 10.02 8.54
CA PHE A 39 -2.04 9.98 7.55
C PHE A 39 -2.58 11.37 7.18
N HIS A 40 -2.10 12.47 7.78
CA HIS A 40 -2.66 13.81 7.59
C HIS A 40 -2.61 14.28 6.13
N ALA A 41 -1.53 14.01 5.40
CA ALA A 41 -1.42 14.39 4.00
C ALA A 41 -2.46 13.66 3.14
N SER A 42 -2.66 12.35 3.35
CA SER A 42 -3.68 11.56 2.68
C SER A 42 -5.09 12.01 3.05
N ALA A 43 -5.36 12.25 4.34
CA ALA A 43 -6.63 12.78 4.82
C ALA A 43 -6.95 14.14 4.18
N SER A 44 -5.98 15.05 4.08
CA SER A 44 -6.16 16.36 3.45
C SER A 44 -6.50 16.23 1.96
N LEU A 45 -5.88 15.30 1.26
CA LEU A 45 -6.17 15.01 -0.15
C LEU A 45 -7.60 14.46 -0.32
N LEU A 46 -8.02 13.53 0.55
CA LEU A 46 -9.38 12.99 0.55
C LEU A 46 -10.43 14.08 0.77
N LEU A 47 -10.18 15.01 1.71
CA LEU A 47 -11.08 16.15 1.96
C LEU A 47 -11.20 17.05 0.73
N GLN A 48 -10.11 17.30 -0.02
CA GLN A 48 -10.16 18.09 -1.27
C GLN A 48 -11.00 17.39 -2.36
N TYR A 49 -10.83 16.07 -2.53
CA TYR A 49 -11.64 15.31 -3.48
C TYR A 49 -13.11 15.25 -3.06
N LEU A 50 -13.40 15.20 -1.77
CA LEU A 50 -14.76 15.22 -1.25
C LEU A 50 -15.46 16.57 -1.53
N ASP A 51 -14.81 17.69 -1.24
CA ASP A 51 -15.36 19.01 -1.53
C ASP A 51 -15.58 19.24 -3.04
N SER A 52 -14.77 18.61 -3.88
CA SER A 52 -14.95 18.59 -5.33
C SER A 52 -16.06 17.62 -5.79
N ARG A 53 -16.66 16.83 -4.88
CA ARG A 53 -17.66 15.78 -5.15
C ARG A 53 -17.19 14.71 -6.15
N LEU A 54 -15.88 14.52 -6.24
CA LEU A 54 -15.25 13.58 -7.16
C LEU A 54 -14.90 12.24 -6.52
N LEU A 55 -15.07 12.08 -5.20
CA LEU A 55 -14.72 10.87 -4.47
C LEU A 55 -15.92 9.93 -4.37
N PRO A 56 -15.99 8.86 -5.18
CA PRO A 56 -17.05 7.86 -5.08
C PRO A 56 -16.91 7.07 -3.78
N GLY A 57 -18.02 6.83 -3.10
CA GLY A 57 -17.99 6.11 -1.84
C GLY A 57 -19.30 6.17 -1.08
N TYR A 58 -19.26 5.66 0.13
CA TYR A 58 -20.38 5.68 1.05
C TYR A 58 -19.95 6.16 2.43
N VAL A 59 -20.89 6.78 3.15
CA VAL A 59 -20.78 7.06 4.58
C VAL A 59 -21.82 6.24 5.35
N ALA A 60 -21.47 5.84 6.54
CA ALA A 60 -22.40 5.29 7.52
C ALA A 60 -22.77 6.38 8.53
N ILE A 61 -24.06 6.53 8.77
CA ILE A 61 -24.61 7.56 9.69
C ILE A 61 -25.36 6.85 10.82
N GLU A 62 -25.02 7.22 12.02
CA GLU A 62 -25.68 6.78 13.24
C GLU A 62 -26.05 8.02 14.06
N ASN A 63 -27.32 8.13 14.48
CA ASN A 63 -27.82 9.28 15.26
C ASN A 63 -27.49 10.66 14.63
N GLY A 64 -27.59 10.74 13.29
CA GLY A 64 -27.34 11.96 12.54
C GLY A 64 -25.87 12.38 12.39
N ARG A 65 -24.93 11.49 12.77
CA ARG A 65 -23.49 11.74 12.64
C ARG A 65 -22.81 10.65 11.80
N ILE A 66 -21.85 11.05 10.97
CA ILE A 66 -21.03 10.11 10.24
C ILE A 66 -20.17 9.34 11.25
N CYS A 67 -20.31 8.00 11.24
CA CYS A 67 -19.54 7.08 12.10
C CYS A 67 -18.57 6.21 11.31
N GLY A 68 -18.63 6.20 9.97
CA GLY A 68 -17.70 5.45 9.12
C GLY A 68 -17.83 5.85 7.67
N TYR A 69 -16.86 5.42 6.86
CA TYR A 69 -16.85 5.67 5.42
C TYR A 69 -16.08 4.57 4.66
N VAL A 70 -16.32 4.51 3.36
CA VAL A 70 -15.56 3.74 2.38
C VAL A 70 -15.50 4.56 1.10
N PHE A 71 -14.38 4.50 0.39
CA PHE A 71 -14.24 5.16 -0.91
C PHE A 71 -13.54 4.26 -1.93
N CYS A 72 -13.69 4.57 -3.20
CA CYS A 72 -12.93 3.95 -4.27
C CYS A 72 -12.36 4.99 -5.24
N VAL A 73 -11.40 4.54 -6.04
CA VAL A 73 -10.83 5.30 -7.16
C VAL A 73 -10.91 4.43 -8.40
N TYR A 74 -11.35 5.01 -9.52
CA TYR A 74 -11.37 4.32 -10.81
C TYR A 74 -10.07 4.57 -11.57
N GLU A 75 -9.50 3.50 -12.11
CA GLU A 75 -8.31 3.52 -12.96
C GLU A 75 -8.56 2.66 -14.20
N SER A 76 -8.96 3.27 -15.31
CA SER A 76 -9.39 2.56 -16.53
C SER A 76 -10.53 1.56 -16.25
N GLU A 77 -10.34 0.27 -16.51
CA GLU A 77 -11.31 -0.80 -16.26
C GLU A 77 -11.20 -1.40 -14.83
N LYS A 78 -10.46 -0.73 -13.95
CA LYS A 78 -10.22 -1.16 -12.57
C LYS A 78 -10.79 -0.16 -11.58
N ALA A 79 -11.30 -0.68 -10.45
CA ALA A 79 -11.61 0.09 -9.26
C ALA A 79 -10.68 -0.32 -8.11
N LEU A 80 -10.16 0.68 -7.40
CA LEU A 80 -9.36 0.51 -6.19
C LEU A 80 -10.23 0.92 -5.00
N VAL A 81 -10.56 0.00 -4.11
CA VAL A 81 -11.14 0.37 -2.81
C VAL A 81 -10.00 0.89 -1.95
N GLY A 82 -10.04 2.19 -1.67
CA GLY A 82 -8.92 2.88 -1.04
C GLY A 82 -8.78 2.57 0.44
N ASP A 83 -9.84 2.79 1.20
CA ASP A 83 -9.92 2.39 2.61
C ASP A 83 -11.39 2.23 3.04
N VAL A 84 -11.58 1.55 4.17
CA VAL A 84 -12.82 1.48 4.93
C VAL A 84 -12.51 1.72 6.39
N PHE A 85 -13.20 2.66 7.01
CA PHE A 85 -12.98 2.98 8.40
C PHE A 85 -14.29 3.31 9.12
N ALA A 86 -14.45 2.78 10.33
CA ALA A 86 -15.49 3.22 11.26
C ALA A 86 -14.87 3.59 12.60
N VAL A 87 -15.41 4.65 13.20
CA VAL A 87 -14.95 5.14 14.50
C VAL A 87 -15.24 4.07 15.56
N PRO A 88 -14.21 3.60 16.30
CA PRO A 88 -14.39 2.63 17.37
C PRO A 88 -15.36 3.17 18.44
N SER A 89 -16.41 2.42 18.75
CA SER A 89 -17.29 2.73 19.87
C SER A 89 -16.66 2.26 21.18
N VAL A 90 -16.65 3.13 22.19
CA VAL A 90 -16.17 2.78 23.55
C VAL A 90 -17.06 1.73 24.22
N THR A 91 -18.36 1.75 23.87
CA THR A 91 -19.38 0.87 24.51
C THR A 91 -19.58 -0.44 23.76
N ASN A 92 -19.30 -0.47 22.44
CA ASN A 92 -19.44 -1.66 21.61
C ASN A 92 -18.38 -1.70 20.48
N PRO A 93 -17.20 -2.28 20.70
CA PRO A 93 -16.15 -2.40 19.69
C PRO A 93 -16.59 -3.19 18.44
N GLN A 94 -17.53 -4.15 18.59
CA GLN A 94 -18.05 -4.94 17.46
C GLN A 94 -18.88 -4.08 16.48
N SER A 95 -19.45 -2.98 16.96
CA SER A 95 -20.23 -2.06 16.14
C SER A 95 -19.40 -1.44 15.00
N ALA A 96 -18.13 -1.10 15.22
CA ALA A 96 -17.28 -0.57 14.18
C ALA A 96 -17.00 -1.59 13.06
N ALA A 97 -16.70 -2.84 13.41
CA ALA A 97 -16.48 -3.91 12.43
C ALA A 97 -17.74 -4.20 11.59
N ASP A 98 -18.94 -4.15 12.23
CA ASP A 98 -20.20 -4.31 11.52
C ASP A 98 -20.50 -3.15 10.57
N VAL A 99 -20.19 -1.91 10.98
CA VAL A 99 -20.33 -0.73 10.11
C VAL A 99 -19.41 -0.87 8.90
N GLU A 100 -18.14 -1.22 9.09
CA GLU A 100 -17.17 -1.42 8.01
C GLU A 100 -17.61 -2.54 7.05
N ARG A 101 -18.09 -3.67 7.60
CA ARG A 101 -18.61 -4.77 6.79
C ARG A 101 -19.75 -4.30 5.88
N ARG A 102 -20.73 -3.57 6.40
CA ARG A 102 -21.85 -3.05 5.63
C ARG A 102 -21.43 -2.04 4.58
N LEU A 103 -20.49 -1.17 4.90
CA LEU A 103 -19.90 -0.22 3.95
C LEU A 103 -19.18 -0.95 2.80
N LEU A 104 -18.39 -1.97 3.11
CA LEU A 104 -17.72 -2.81 2.11
C LEU A 104 -18.73 -3.56 1.23
N GLU A 105 -19.77 -4.15 1.80
CA GLU A 105 -20.83 -4.84 1.06
C GLU A 105 -21.47 -3.91 0.02
N HIS A 106 -21.86 -2.69 0.40
CA HIS A 106 -22.42 -1.69 -0.51
C HIS A 106 -21.43 -1.27 -1.59
N MET A 107 -20.16 -1.05 -1.23
CA MET A 107 -19.12 -0.68 -2.20
C MET A 107 -18.88 -1.81 -3.21
N ILE A 108 -18.74 -3.04 -2.76
CA ILE A 108 -18.52 -4.21 -3.61
C ILE A 108 -19.69 -4.42 -4.57
N GLU A 109 -20.93 -4.34 -4.05
CA GLU A 109 -22.14 -4.47 -4.87
C GLU A 109 -22.16 -3.41 -5.98
N LEU A 110 -21.90 -2.14 -5.64
CA LEU A 110 -21.79 -1.07 -6.63
C LEU A 110 -20.75 -1.39 -7.70
N LEU A 111 -19.54 -1.75 -7.29
CA LEU A 111 -18.42 -1.92 -8.20
C LEU A 111 -18.59 -3.16 -9.11
N GLN A 112 -19.12 -4.26 -8.58
CA GLN A 112 -19.38 -5.48 -9.36
C GLN A 112 -20.48 -5.28 -10.42
N HIS A 113 -21.43 -4.38 -10.17
CA HIS A 113 -22.50 -4.03 -11.11
C HIS A 113 -22.17 -2.81 -12.00
N SER A 114 -21.04 -2.13 -11.74
CA SER A 114 -20.63 -0.97 -12.55
C SER A 114 -20.16 -1.40 -13.94
N PRO A 115 -20.72 -0.82 -15.03
CA PRO A 115 -20.21 -1.05 -16.37
C PRO A 115 -18.75 -0.60 -16.48
N GLY A 116 -17.90 -1.40 -17.14
CA GLY A 116 -16.49 -1.08 -17.34
C GLY A 116 -15.57 -1.34 -16.13
N VAL A 117 -16.08 -1.89 -15.04
CA VAL A 117 -15.25 -2.40 -13.94
C VAL A 117 -15.06 -3.91 -14.14
N ASP A 118 -13.90 -4.29 -14.63
CA ASP A 118 -13.54 -5.69 -14.84
C ASP A 118 -12.63 -6.24 -13.73
N ARG A 119 -12.08 -5.33 -12.89
CA ARG A 119 -11.21 -5.67 -11.78
C ARG A 119 -11.43 -4.76 -10.58
N ILE A 120 -11.40 -5.35 -9.38
CA ILE A 120 -11.43 -4.61 -8.10
C ILE A 120 -10.23 -5.05 -7.27
N GLU A 121 -9.46 -4.09 -6.79
CA GLU A 121 -8.32 -4.32 -5.89
C GLU A 121 -8.52 -3.55 -4.58
N SER A 122 -8.02 -4.09 -3.48
CA SER A 122 -7.93 -3.39 -2.20
C SER A 122 -6.80 -3.95 -1.33
N GLN A 123 -6.26 -3.11 -0.44
CA GLN A 123 -5.30 -3.47 0.58
C GLN A 123 -5.63 -2.68 1.85
N LEU A 124 -6.29 -3.32 2.81
CA LEU A 124 -6.79 -2.67 4.02
C LEU A 124 -5.78 -2.78 5.17
N LEU A 125 -4.73 -1.93 5.14
CA LEU A 125 -3.60 -1.99 6.07
C LEU A 125 -4.02 -1.90 7.54
N LEU A 126 -5.05 -1.12 7.87
CA LEU A 126 -5.54 -0.96 9.25
C LEU A 126 -6.32 -2.18 9.76
N ARG A 127 -6.70 -3.11 8.88
CA ARG A 127 -7.53 -4.25 9.26
C ARG A 127 -6.68 -5.51 9.37
N PRO A 128 -6.65 -6.16 10.54
CA PRO A 128 -5.98 -7.44 10.69
C PRO A 128 -6.48 -8.47 9.67
N HIS A 129 -5.59 -9.34 9.24
CA HIS A 129 -5.94 -10.49 8.40
C HIS A 129 -7.14 -11.24 8.99
N GLY A 130 -8.10 -11.56 8.15
CA GLY A 130 -9.31 -12.27 8.56
C GLY A 130 -10.52 -11.39 8.89
N THR A 131 -10.34 -10.07 9.14
CA THR A 131 -11.43 -9.20 9.60
C THR A 131 -12.62 -9.18 8.63
N HIS A 132 -12.39 -9.08 7.33
CA HIS A 132 -13.42 -9.03 6.30
C HIS A 132 -13.34 -10.18 5.30
N THR A 133 -12.50 -11.18 5.58
CA THR A 133 -12.17 -12.28 4.66
C THR A 133 -13.41 -13.07 4.22
N GLU A 134 -14.33 -13.37 5.13
CA GLU A 134 -15.55 -14.13 4.80
C GLU A 134 -16.48 -13.35 3.86
N THR A 135 -16.75 -12.08 4.17
CA THR A 135 -17.56 -11.19 3.33
C THR A 135 -16.99 -11.10 1.90
N LEU A 136 -15.69 -10.91 1.80
CA LEU A 136 -15.00 -10.75 0.52
C LEU A 136 -14.93 -12.06 -0.28
N ARG A 137 -14.68 -13.20 0.36
CA ARG A 137 -14.72 -14.52 -0.29
C ARG A 137 -16.11 -14.85 -0.84
N ASN A 138 -17.14 -14.55 -0.06
CA ASN A 138 -18.54 -14.74 -0.50
C ASN A 138 -18.87 -13.85 -1.72
N ALA A 139 -18.26 -12.68 -1.82
CA ALA A 139 -18.34 -11.79 -2.98
C ALA A 139 -17.39 -12.20 -4.15
N GLY A 140 -16.68 -13.32 -4.04
CA GLY A 140 -15.84 -13.87 -5.11
C GLY A 140 -14.41 -13.32 -5.18
N PHE A 141 -13.94 -12.63 -4.15
CA PHE A 141 -12.56 -12.14 -4.09
C PHE A 141 -11.55 -13.25 -3.80
N GLN A 142 -10.38 -13.15 -4.40
CA GLN A 142 -9.17 -13.84 -3.97
C GLN A 142 -8.49 -13.02 -2.87
N ILE A 143 -8.06 -13.67 -1.79
CA ILE A 143 -7.47 -13.02 -0.63
C ILE A 143 -6.03 -13.47 -0.47
N TYR A 144 -5.14 -12.51 -0.29
CA TYR A 144 -3.71 -12.72 -0.09
C TYR A 144 -3.28 -12.08 1.22
N GLU A 145 -2.71 -12.88 2.12
CA GLU A 145 -2.21 -12.35 3.38
C GLU A 145 -0.92 -11.57 3.14
N ARG A 146 -0.86 -10.36 3.68
CA ARG A 146 0.33 -9.51 3.64
C ARG A 146 0.85 -9.24 5.03
N LEU A 147 2.16 -9.11 5.13
CA LEU A 147 2.88 -8.76 6.35
C LEU A 147 3.25 -7.28 6.29
N PHE A 148 2.93 -6.53 7.33
CA PHE A 148 3.53 -5.24 7.61
C PHE A 148 4.71 -5.46 8.54
N MET A 149 5.92 -5.13 8.08
CA MET A 149 7.16 -5.40 8.80
C MET A 149 7.88 -4.10 9.13
N GLU A 150 8.59 -4.09 10.25
CA GLU A 150 9.36 -2.95 10.76
C GLU A 150 10.77 -3.36 11.15
N LEU A 151 11.74 -2.52 10.82
CA LEU A 151 13.12 -2.56 11.28
C LEU A 151 13.37 -1.37 12.20
N ASP A 152 13.80 -1.63 13.43
CA ASP A 152 14.33 -0.60 14.33
C ASP A 152 15.76 -0.22 13.89
N LEU A 153 15.93 1.00 13.41
CA LEU A 153 17.21 1.48 12.88
C LEU A 153 18.27 1.72 13.97
N ASN A 154 17.86 1.86 15.23
CA ASN A 154 18.80 2.08 16.34
C ASN A 154 19.46 0.77 16.78
N SER A 155 18.71 -0.32 16.79
CA SER A 155 19.19 -1.64 17.23
C SER A 155 19.73 -2.51 16.08
N ALA A 156 19.42 -2.16 14.81
CA ALA A 156 19.77 -2.97 13.67
C ALA A 156 21.29 -3.02 13.41
N SER A 157 21.82 -4.23 13.22
CA SER A 157 23.14 -4.42 12.60
C SER A 157 23.01 -4.15 11.10
N LEU A 158 23.44 -2.97 10.65
CA LEU A 158 23.37 -2.53 9.26
C LEU A 158 24.59 -3.02 8.45
N ALA A 159 25.18 -4.16 8.82
CA ALA A 159 26.19 -4.82 8.03
C ALA A 159 25.53 -5.45 6.79
N GLY A 160 25.87 -4.96 5.63
CA GLY A 160 25.36 -5.47 4.36
C GLY A 160 26.09 -4.82 3.21
N GLY A 161 26.67 -5.62 2.42
CA GLY A 161 27.34 -5.37 1.17
C GLY A 161 27.68 -6.71 0.55
N PRO A 162 28.03 -6.81 -0.73
CA PRO A 162 28.45 -8.07 -1.29
C PRO A 162 29.71 -8.57 -0.54
N GLU A 163 29.57 -9.66 0.22
CA GLU A 163 30.72 -10.38 0.74
C GLU A 163 31.57 -10.81 -0.45
N GLY A 164 32.81 -10.27 -0.54
CA GLY A 164 33.75 -10.65 -1.61
C GLY A 164 33.94 -9.66 -2.75
N GLY A 165 33.37 -8.47 -2.69
CA GLY A 165 33.84 -7.30 -3.44
C GLY A 165 33.59 -7.25 -4.96
N SER A 166 33.00 -8.28 -5.60
CA SER A 166 32.70 -8.19 -7.03
C SER A 166 31.31 -7.61 -7.24
N THR A 167 31.25 -6.34 -7.58
CA THR A 167 30.02 -5.67 -7.99
C THR A 167 29.71 -5.93 -9.47
N ASP A 168 30.49 -6.74 -10.18
CA ASP A 168 30.37 -7.00 -11.62
C ASP A 168 30.18 -5.71 -12.45
N GLY A 169 30.81 -4.61 -12.05
CA GLY A 169 30.63 -3.29 -12.67
C GLY A 169 29.39 -2.53 -12.24
N LEU A 170 28.62 -3.03 -11.26
CA LEU A 170 27.48 -2.32 -10.69
C LEU A 170 27.94 -1.23 -9.72
N GLU A 171 27.29 -0.08 -9.80
CA GLU A 171 27.46 1.06 -8.91
C GLU A 171 26.16 1.26 -8.10
N LEU A 172 26.29 1.32 -6.77
CA LEU A 172 25.20 1.71 -5.88
C LEU A 172 25.16 3.24 -5.78
N ARG A 173 24.00 3.81 -6.05
CA ARG A 173 23.76 5.24 -5.97
C ARG A 173 22.34 5.57 -5.54
N THR A 174 22.08 6.85 -5.25
CA THR A 174 20.74 7.36 -5.01
C THR A 174 19.91 7.42 -6.30
N TRP A 175 18.59 7.50 -6.14
CA TRP A 175 17.64 7.71 -7.23
C TRP A 175 17.91 9.03 -7.97
N ARG A 176 17.66 9.02 -9.28
CA ARG A 176 17.67 10.19 -10.17
C ARG A 176 16.43 10.18 -11.04
N ASP A 177 15.94 11.34 -11.45
CA ASP A 177 14.74 11.42 -12.30
C ASP A 177 14.90 10.68 -13.64
N ASN A 178 16.13 10.58 -14.16
CA ASN A 178 16.43 9.80 -15.36
C ASN A 178 16.25 8.28 -15.19
N ASP A 179 16.13 7.79 -13.96
CA ASP A 179 15.93 6.36 -13.69
C ASP A 179 14.51 5.88 -13.98
N PHE A 180 13.57 6.81 -14.12
CA PHE A 180 12.14 6.52 -14.18
C PHE A 180 11.77 5.47 -15.24
N SER A 181 12.25 5.64 -16.47
CA SER A 181 11.99 4.71 -17.57
C SER A 181 12.60 3.34 -17.33
N ALA A 182 13.89 3.30 -16.98
CA ALA A 182 14.61 2.04 -16.71
C ALA A 182 14.02 1.29 -15.52
N ALA A 183 13.59 2.00 -14.48
CA ALA A 183 12.92 1.44 -13.31
C ALA A 183 11.56 0.80 -13.68
N GLY A 184 10.77 1.45 -14.54
CA GLY A 184 9.50 0.88 -15.03
C GLY A 184 9.71 -0.43 -15.79
N HIS A 185 10.72 -0.51 -16.64
CA HIS A 185 11.09 -1.75 -17.33
C HIS A 185 11.56 -2.84 -16.35
N LEU A 186 12.41 -2.48 -15.40
CA LEU A 186 12.90 -3.42 -14.38
C LEU A 186 11.75 -4.00 -13.55
N ILE A 187 10.81 -3.16 -13.09
CA ILE A 187 9.65 -3.61 -12.30
C ILE A 187 8.83 -4.60 -13.12
N ALA A 188 8.41 -4.23 -14.34
CA ALA A 188 7.62 -5.12 -15.19
C ALA A 188 8.30 -6.49 -15.41
N GLN A 189 9.61 -6.50 -15.69
CA GLN A 189 10.38 -7.74 -15.87
C GLN A 189 10.54 -8.55 -14.58
N ALA A 190 10.76 -7.87 -13.44
CA ALA A 190 10.96 -8.54 -12.16
C ALA A 190 9.69 -9.24 -11.66
N TYR A 191 8.52 -8.67 -11.97
CA TYR A 191 7.22 -9.19 -11.53
C TYR A 191 6.48 -10.03 -12.59
N GLU A 192 7.06 -10.26 -13.76
CA GLU A 192 6.48 -11.16 -14.76
C GLU A 192 6.25 -12.57 -14.17
N GLY A 193 4.99 -13.04 -14.15
CA GLY A 193 4.60 -14.31 -13.54
C GLY A 193 4.74 -14.38 -12.02
N HIS A 194 4.94 -13.23 -11.36
CA HIS A 194 5.05 -13.16 -9.90
C HIS A 194 3.66 -12.96 -9.25
N LEU A 195 3.49 -13.51 -8.03
CA LEU A 195 2.25 -13.40 -7.26
C LEU A 195 1.81 -11.94 -7.05
N ASP A 196 2.74 -11.04 -6.73
CA ASP A 196 2.41 -9.63 -6.53
C ASP A 196 1.88 -8.94 -7.81
N GLY A 197 2.18 -9.48 -9.00
CA GLY A 197 1.55 -9.06 -10.24
C GLY A 197 0.08 -9.51 -10.38
N ILE A 198 -0.36 -10.51 -9.61
CA ILE A 198 -1.78 -10.87 -9.49
C ILE A 198 -2.48 -9.86 -8.58
N ILE A 199 -1.85 -9.46 -7.48
CA ILE A 199 -2.40 -8.54 -6.47
C ILE A 199 -2.47 -7.10 -7.00
N ASN A 200 -1.43 -6.64 -7.72
CA ASN A 200 -1.38 -5.33 -8.35
C ASN A 200 -1.05 -5.46 -9.84
N ASP A 201 -2.05 -5.25 -10.69
CA ASP A 201 -1.91 -5.40 -12.14
C ASP A 201 -0.96 -4.38 -12.78
N GLN A 202 -0.67 -3.26 -12.13
CA GLN A 202 0.30 -2.27 -12.60
C GLN A 202 1.71 -2.89 -12.80
N TYR A 203 2.02 -3.99 -12.10
CA TYR A 203 3.29 -4.71 -12.28
C TYR A 203 3.34 -5.58 -13.55
N ARG A 204 2.19 -5.84 -14.21
CA ARG A 204 2.12 -6.76 -15.36
C ARG A 204 2.64 -6.16 -16.67
N SER A 205 2.84 -4.84 -16.72
CA SER A 205 3.29 -4.17 -17.95
C SER A 205 4.21 -2.98 -17.64
N VAL A 206 5.01 -2.58 -18.63
CA VAL A 206 5.87 -1.38 -18.50
C VAL A 206 5.01 -0.13 -18.29
N ALA A 207 3.91 0.04 -19.03
CA ALA A 207 3.02 1.17 -18.88
C ALA A 207 2.38 1.22 -17.48
N GLY A 208 1.95 0.06 -16.95
CA GLY A 208 1.45 -0.07 -15.57
C GLY A 208 2.52 0.28 -14.55
N SER A 209 3.73 -0.26 -14.69
CA SER A 209 4.86 0.02 -13.79
C SER A 209 5.27 1.50 -13.80
N LEU A 210 5.19 2.17 -14.94
CA LEU A 210 5.42 3.61 -15.04
C LEU A 210 4.32 4.42 -14.32
N ARG A 211 3.03 4.01 -14.43
CA ARG A 211 1.96 4.64 -13.64
C ARG A 211 2.16 4.43 -12.13
N PHE A 212 2.52 3.21 -11.73
CA PHE A 212 2.85 2.90 -10.34
C PHE A 212 3.98 3.79 -9.81
N LEU A 213 5.08 3.92 -10.55
CA LEU A 213 6.18 4.82 -10.21
C LEU A 213 5.74 6.28 -10.14
N HIS A 214 4.90 6.73 -11.08
CA HIS A 214 4.35 8.07 -11.07
C HIS A 214 3.55 8.33 -9.79
N ASN A 215 2.72 7.37 -9.39
CA ASN A 215 1.94 7.46 -8.17
C ASN A 215 2.83 7.56 -6.92
N ILE A 216 3.89 6.74 -6.80
CA ILE A 216 4.82 6.79 -5.67
C ILE A 216 5.58 8.12 -5.61
N VAL A 217 6.09 8.58 -6.75
CA VAL A 217 7.00 9.75 -6.79
C VAL A 217 6.24 11.08 -6.69
N ARG A 218 4.99 11.13 -7.15
CA ARG A 218 4.23 12.38 -7.28
C ARG A 218 3.09 12.55 -6.29
N PHE A 219 2.56 11.46 -5.72
CA PHE A 219 1.41 11.53 -4.82
C PHE A 219 1.76 11.01 -3.42
N PRO A 220 1.28 11.67 -2.34
CA PRO A 220 1.63 11.31 -0.97
C PRO A 220 0.89 10.09 -0.41
N GLY A 221 0.13 9.34 -1.21
CA GLY A 221 -0.66 8.19 -0.74
C GLY A 221 0.15 7.09 -0.06
N CYS A 222 1.43 6.94 -0.45
CA CYS A 222 2.39 6.04 0.20
C CYS A 222 3.49 6.81 0.95
N GLY A 223 3.19 8.00 1.49
CA GLY A 223 4.15 8.91 2.08
C GLY A 223 4.86 9.81 1.06
N LEU A 224 5.74 10.68 1.52
CA LEU A 224 6.52 11.59 0.69
C LEU A 224 7.75 10.84 0.14
N PHE A 225 7.86 10.71 -1.17
CA PHE A 225 9.00 10.06 -1.82
C PHE A 225 10.33 10.71 -1.38
N ASP A 226 11.28 9.87 -0.99
CA ASP A 226 12.61 10.30 -0.55
C ASP A 226 13.68 9.77 -1.52
N PRO A 227 14.14 10.58 -2.50
CA PRO A 227 15.18 10.18 -3.44
C PRO A 227 16.53 9.99 -2.75
N SER A 228 16.77 10.64 -1.62
CA SER A 228 18.02 10.54 -0.87
C SER A 228 18.16 9.21 -0.13
N ALA A 229 17.04 8.60 0.28
CA ALA A 229 16.98 7.27 0.88
C ALA A 229 16.75 6.16 -0.17
N SER A 230 16.27 6.49 -1.37
CA SER A 230 16.06 5.54 -2.46
C SER A 230 17.38 5.14 -3.12
N ARG A 231 17.48 3.86 -3.51
CA ARG A 231 18.72 3.25 -4.01
C ARG A 231 18.54 2.60 -5.36
N VAL A 232 19.56 2.74 -6.20
CA VAL A 232 19.64 2.12 -7.52
C VAL A 232 21.00 1.46 -7.68
N LEU A 233 20.99 0.20 -8.13
CA LEU A 233 22.17 -0.50 -8.60
C LEU A 233 22.15 -0.49 -10.13
N ALA A 234 23.06 0.25 -10.73
CA ALA A 234 23.16 0.43 -12.17
C ALA A 234 24.56 0.10 -12.67
N TYR A 235 24.67 -0.21 -13.95
CA TYR A 235 26.00 -0.36 -14.57
C TYR A 235 26.63 1.00 -14.79
N ARG A 236 27.92 1.11 -14.50
CA ARG A 236 28.70 2.30 -14.79
C ARG A 236 28.61 2.67 -16.28
N GLY A 237 28.18 3.88 -16.57
CA GLY A 237 28.06 4.39 -17.95
C GLY A 237 26.94 3.76 -18.78
N ARG A 238 25.98 3.06 -18.16
CA ARG A 238 24.79 2.50 -18.81
C ARG A 238 23.51 2.96 -18.09
N GLU A 239 22.42 3.04 -18.84
CA GLU A 239 21.10 3.33 -18.29
C GLU A 239 20.42 2.08 -17.68
N GLU A 240 21.02 0.88 -17.85
CA GLU A 240 20.47 -0.37 -17.35
C GLU A 240 20.53 -0.44 -15.82
N ILE A 241 19.39 -0.67 -15.18
CA ILE A 241 19.26 -0.84 -13.74
C ILE A 241 19.15 -2.34 -13.43
N ALA A 242 20.04 -2.84 -12.57
CA ALA A 242 20.04 -4.23 -12.10
C ALA A 242 19.12 -4.47 -10.91
N ALA A 243 18.99 -3.47 -10.05
CA ALA A 243 18.12 -3.52 -8.88
C ALA A 243 17.78 -2.10 -8.40
N LEU A 244 16.65 -1.96 -7.71
CA LEU A 244 16.24 -0.71 -7.08
C LEU A 244 15.53 -0.94 -5.76
N LEU A 245 15.58 0.07 -4.89
CA LEU A 245 14.77 0.24 -3.70
C LEU A 245 14.25 1.67 -3.67
N LEU A 246 12.93 1.85 -3.62
CA LEU A 246 12.29 3.14 -3.46
C LEU A 246 11.78 3.28 -2.03
N CYS A 247 12.04 4.43 -1.44
CA CYS A 247 11.68 4.75 -0.07
C CYS A 247 10.87 6.03 -0.02
N SER A 248 9.84 6.06 0.80
CA SER A 248 9.06 7.24 1.13
C SER A 248 9.13 7.52 2.63
N ARG A 249 9.02 8.78 3.01
CA ARG A 249 8.85 9.20 4.39
C ARG A 249 7.36 9.15 4.74
N VAL A 250 6.98 8.30 5.67
CA VAL A 250 5.59 8.12 6.11
C VAL A 250 5.31 8.80 7.44
N ARG A 251 6.36 9.18 8.18
CA ARG A 251 6.36 10.04 9.35
C ARG A 251 7.72 10.74 9.43
N GLU A 252 7.88 11.76 10.24
CA GLU A 252 9.14 12.51 10.35
C GLU A 252 10.36 11.63 10.68
N ASP A 253 10.13 10.52 11.40
CA ASP A 253 11.15 9.59 11.87
C ASP A 253 10.99 8.16 11.31
N VAL A 254 10.08 7.93 10.34
CA VAL A 254 9.81 6.61 9.76
C VAL A 254 9.86 6.62 8.24
N GLY A 255 10.74 5.79 7.68
CA GLY A 255 10.78 5.47 6.26
C GLY A 255 9.91 4.25 5.93
N HIS A 256 9.43 4.19 4.68
CA HIS A 256 8.70 3.04 4.16
C HIS A 256 9.27 2.62 2.80
N VAL A 257 9.62 1.34 2.65
CA VAL A 257 10.03 0.79 1.34
C VAL A 257 8.77 0.58 0.52
N THR A 258 8.56 1.46 -0.44
CA THR A 258 7.40 1.40 -1.35
C THR A 258 7.60 0.40 -2.48
N GLN A 259 8.86 0.15 -2.86
CA GLN A 259 9.22 -0.83 -3.88
C GLN A 259 10.66 -1.33 -3.67
N ILE A 260 10.88 -2.62 -3.84
CA ILE A 260 12.21 -3.22 -3.97
C ILE A 260 12.16 -4.35 -4.99
N CYS A 261 13.04 -4.32 -5.97
CA CYS A 261 13.17 -5.42 -6.92
C CYS A 261 14.60 -5.59 -7.44
N VAL A 262 14.90 -6.82 -7.84
CA VAL A 262 16.18 -7.22 -8.44
C VAL A 262 15.87 -7.94 -9.75
N SER A 263 16.52 -7.52 -10.83
CA SER A 263 16.44 -8.21 -12.12
C SER A 263 16.73 -9.70 -11.95
N ARG A 264 15.97 -10.56 -12.62
CA ARG A 264 16.10 -12.03 -12.55
C ARG A 264 17.55 -12.50 -12.77
N LYS A 265 18.27 -11.84 -13.68
CA LYS A 265 19.66 -12.12 -14.02
C LYS A 265 20.62 -11.95 -12.82
N TYR A 266 20.25 -11.11 -11.84
CA TYR A 266 21.12 -10.73 -10.72
C TYR A 266 20.59 -11.20 -9.36
N ARG A 267 19.52 -11.99 -9.33
CA ARG A 267 19.00 -12.57 -8.09
C ARG A 267 20.01 -13.50 -7.41
N ARG A 268 19.86 -13.71 -6.11
CA ARG A 268 20.68 -14.61 -5.28
C ARG A 268 22.15 -14.17 -5.12
N ARG A 269 22.46 -12.90 -5.42
CA ARG A 269 23.79 -12.29 -5.26
C ARG A 269 23.87 -11.28 -4.12
N GLY A 270 22.92 -11.30 -3.18
CA GLY A 270 22.92 -10.37 -2.04
C GLY A 270 22.49 -8.93 -2.35
N LEU A 271 22.11 -8.59 -3.62
CA LEU A 271 21.82 -7.22 -4.01
C LEU A 271 20.64 -6.60 -3.25
N GLY A 272 19.60 -7.38 -2.95
CA GLY A 272 18.46 -6.91 -2.15
C GLY A 272 18.87 -6.55 -0.72
N ALA A 273 19.70 -7.37 -0.08
CA ALA A 273 20.25 -7.09 1.24
C ALA A 273 21.14 -5.84 1.24
N TRP A 274 21.93 -5.65 0.19
CA TRP A 274 22.77 -4.46 0.03
C TRP A 274 21.94 -3.18 -0.09
N LEU A 275 20.89 -3.18 -0.94
CA LEU A 275 19.96 -2.06 -1.08
C LEU A 275 19.32 -1.70 0.27
N LEU A 276 18.81 -2.71 0.99
CA LEU A 276 18.20 -2.51 2.31
C LEU A 276 19.18 -1.94 3.33
N ALA A 277 20.38 -2.50 3.43
CA ALA A 277 21.40 -2.06 4.37
C ALA A 277 21.84 -0.61 4.11
N ASP A 278 22.02 -0.22 2.84
CA ASP A 278 22.45 1.13 2.50
C ASP A 278 21.32 2.16 2.66
N CYS A 279 20.08 1.83 2.28
CA CYS A 279 18.90 2.65 2.57
C CYS A 279 18.75 2.85 4.10
N SER A 280 18.80 1.78 4.87
CA SER A 280 18.69 1.83 6.35
C SER A 280 19.79 2.68 6.96
N ARG A 281 21.03 2.59 6.47
CA ARG A 281 22.15 3.42 6.93
C ARG A 281 21.91 4.90 6.62
N ALA A 282 21.45 5.23 5.42
CA ALA A 282 21.13 6.60 5.04
C ALA A 282 20.02 7.20 5.91
N LEU A 283 18.95 6.46 6.14
CA LEU A 283 17.85 6.89 7.01
C LEU A 283 18.33 7.11 8.46
N ARG A 284 19.11 6.17 9.02
CA ARG A 284 19.66 6.31 10.38
C ARG A 284 20.55 7.54 10.51
N LEU A 285 21.40 7.82 9.52
CA LEU A 285 22.24 9.03 9.50
C LEU A 285 21.42 10.32 9.41
N SER A 286 20.21 10.24 8.84
CA SER A 286 19.24 11.35 8.77
C SER A 286 18.32 11.42 9.99
N GLY A 287 18.54 10.62 11.04
CA GLY A 287 17.80 10.68 12.31
C GLY A 287 16.52 9.84 12.33
N PHE A 288 16.24 9.04 11.30
CA PHE A 288 15.08 8.15 11.31
C PHE A 288 15.23 7.03 12.34
N GLN A 289 14.12 6.64 12.95
CA GLN A 289 14.05 5.62 13.99
C GLN A 289 13.68 4.23 13.44
N ALA A 290 12.89 4.20 12.36
CA ALA A 290 12.41 2.95 11.81
C ALA A 290 12.34 2.97 10.27
N LEU A 291 12.41 1.78 9.69
CA LEU A 291 12.10 1.49 8.29
C LEU A 291 11.03 0.41 8.24
N THR A 292 9.96 0.66 7.51
CA THR A 292 8.83 -0.27 7.35
C THR A 292 8.72 -0.76 5.92
N LEU A 293 8.01 -1.85 5.71
CA LEU A 293 7.64 -2.38 4.40
C LEU A 293 6.40 -3.28 4.48
N THR A 294 5.82 -3.57 3.31
CA THR A 294 4.80 -4.62 3.17
C THR A 294 5.27 -5.70 2.22
N VAL A 295 4.91 -6.95 2.51
CA VAL A 295 5.25 -8.11 1.67
C VAL A 295 4.15 -9.15 1.72
N THR A 296 3.89 -9.84 0.61
CA THR A 296 2.98 -10.98 0.57
C THR A 296 3.61 -12.16 1.31
N ARG A 297 2.85 -12.82 2.21
CA ARG A 297 3.34 -13.94 3.04
C ARG A 297 3.94 -15.07 2.20
N GLU A 298 3.32 -15.38 1.07
CA GLU A 298 3.74 -16.42 0.14
C GLU A 298 5.01 -16.08 -0.63
N ASN A 299 5.46 -14.82 -0.63
CA ASN A 299 6.76 -14.43 -1.17
C ASN A 299 7.87 -14.78 -0.18
N THR A 300 8.07 -16.09 0.04
CA THR A 300 8.94 -16.63 1.08
C THR A 300 10.40 -16.18 0.96
N ASP A 301 10.91 -16.01 -0.26
CA ASP A 301 12.28 -15.51 -0.48
C ASP A 301 12.46 -14.07 0.03
N ALA A 302 11.49 -13.20 -0.22
CA ALA A 302 11.51 -11.82 0.26
C ALA A 302 11.30 -11.77 1.79
N VAL A 303 10.34 -12.52 2.33
CA VAL A 303 10.11 -12.62 3.78
C VAL A 303 11.38 -13.08 4.50
N ALA A 304 12.05 -14.11 3.98
CA ALA A 304 13.32 -14.59 4.55
C ALA A 304 14.44 -13.53 4.44
N LEU A 305 14.50 -12.75 3.36
CA LEU A 305 15.44 -11.62 3.22
C LEU A 305 15.18 -10.59 4.32
N TYR A 306 13.93 -10.17 4.52
CA TYR A 306 13.59 -9.13 5.49
C TYR A 306 13.86 -9.58 6.93
N HIS A 307 13.51 -10.80 7.30
CA HIS A 307 13.86 -11.35 8.63
C HIS A 307 15.38 -11.39 8.87
N ARG A 308 16.18 -11.84 7.87
CA ARG A 308 17.65 -11.80 7.98
C ARG A 308 18.20 -10.38 8.06
N SER A 309 17.51 -9.39 7.52
CA SER A 309 17.87 -7.98 7.62
C SER A 309 17.41 -7.34 8.93
N GLY A 310 16.77 -8.09 9.84
CA GLY A 310 16.34 -7.64 11.16
C GLY A 310 14.90 -7.09 11.21
N PHE A 311 14.14 -7.17 10.12
CA PHE A 311 12.73 -6.80 10.16
C PHE A 311 11.90 -7.79 10.96
N VAL A 312 10.95 -7.28 11.74
CA VAL A 312 9.96 -8.07 12.48
C VAL A 312 8.56 -7.77 11.98
N THR A 313 7.71 -8.79 11.92
CA THR A 313 6.29 -8.60 11.55
C THR A 313 5.56 -7.91 12.70
N ARG A 314 4.93 -6.76 12.41
CA ARG A 314 4.11 -5.99 13.36
C ARG A 314 2.65 -6.38 13.29
N GLN A 315 2.14 -6.56 12.08
CA GLN A 315 0.78 -7.02 11.85
C GLN A 315 0.65 -7.70 10.49
N THR A 316 -0.48 -8.36 10.29
CA THR A 316 -0.86 -8.94 9.00
C THR A 316 -2.19 -8.33 8.55
N PHE A 317 -2.40 -8.22 7.24
CA PHE A 317 -3.59 -7.65 6.64
C PHE A 317 -3.91 -8.34 5.32
N ASP A 318 -5.07 -8.05 4.75
CA ASP A 318 -5.51 -8.66 3.50
C ASP A 318 -5.27 -7.74 2.30
N ALA A 319 -4.68 -8.29 1.23
CA ALA A 319 -4.83 -7.78 -0.11
C ALA A 319 -5.90 -8.61 -0.83
N MET A 320 -6.78 -7.95 -1.56
CA MET A 320 -7.97 -8.56 -2.14
C MET A 320 -8.11 -8.20 -3.60
N VAL A 321 -8.43 -9.18 -4.41
CA VAL A 321 -8.58 -9.03 -5.86
C VAL A 321 -9.82 -9.75 -6.32
N TRP A 322 -10.66 -9.04 -7.07
CA TRP A 322 -11.75 -9.61 -7.81
C TRP A 322 -11.57 -9.33 -9.30
N GLU A 323 -11.79 -10.30 -10.14
CA GLU A 323 -11.80 -10.15 -11.61
C GLU A 323 -13.14 -10.66 -12.16
N ARG A 324 -13.73 -9.88 -13.05
CA ARG A 324 -14.95 -10.29 -13.74
C ARG A 324 -14.64 -11.54 -14.54
N ARG A 325 -15.30 -12.65 -14.21
CA ARG A 325 -15.17 -13.87 -15.00
C ARG A 325 -15.72 -13.58 -16.39
N GLY A 326 -14.90 -13.83 -17.41
CA GLY A 326 -15.22 -13.48 -18.78
C GLY A 326 -16.55 -14.04 -19.25
N GLY A 327 -17.57 -13.18 -19.25
CA GLY A 327 -18.69 -13.31 -20.14
C GLY A 327 -18.20 -12.87 -21.52
N VAL A 328 -18.42 -13.69 -22.52
CA VAL A 328 -18.22 -13.31 -23.92
C VAL A 328 -18.83 -11.90 -24.08
N ARG A 329 -18.01 -10.90 -24.42
CA ARG A 329 -18.54 -9.59 -24.84
C ARG A 329 -19.36 -9.86 -26.10
N VAL A 330 -20.70 -9.79 -26.01
CA VAL A 330 -21.63 -9.83 -27.13
C VAL A 330 -21.64 -8.47 -27.79
#